data_401979ccd2d7ae13cc589690aaa864e3
#
_entry.id   401979ccd2d7ae13cc589690aaa864e3
#
_cell.length_a   1.000
_cell.length_b   1.000
_cell.length_c   1.000
_cell.angle_alpha   90.00
_cell.angle_beta   90.00
_cell.angle_gamma   90.00
#
_symmetry.space_group_name_H-M   'P 1'
#
loop_
_entity.id
_entity.type
_entity.pdbx_description
1 polymer ?
#
loop_
_entity_poly.entity_id
_entity_poly.type
_entity_poly.pdbx_seq_one_letter_code
_entity_poly.pdbx_strand_id
1 'polypeptide(L)'
;MKQKTVRKNTGALKKIVDIIARSADPDRIILFGSRAKGTQDPQKSDYDICVIKSGVTHRRELAMKLYRDLYGVGVPVDVIVETPETFENARDNPFVIYHDIAEQGRIIYEKPVPC
;
A
#
# COMPACT_ATOMS: atom_id res chain seq x y z
N MET A 1 -23.21 -0.06 -16.36
CA MET A 1 -22.71 0.32 -15.87
C MET A 1 -22.79 0.32 -14.60
N LYS A 2 -23.18 -0.09 -14.00
CA LYS A 2 -23.24 -0.29 -12.88
C LYS A 2 -22.17 -0.35 -12.09
N GLN A 3 -21.21 -0.68 -12.46
CA GLN A 3 -20.12 -0.79 -11.68
C GLN A 3 -19.60 0.47 -11.27
N LYS A 4 -20.18 1.57 -11.63
CA LYS A 4 -19.63 2.76 -11.27
C LYS A 4 -19.54 2.99 -9.87
N THR A 5 -20.40 2.54 -9.05
CA THR A 5 -20.28 2.81 -7.66
C THR A 5 -19.08 2.20 -7.07
N VAL A 6 -18.72 1.06 -7.50
CA VAL A 6 -17.54 0.44 -6.97
C VAL A 6 -16.32 1.16 -7.43
N ARG A 7 -16.37 1.79 -8.57
CA ARG A 7 -15.24 2.37 -9.07
C ARG A 7 -14.83 3.61 -8.50
N LYS A 8 -15.60 4.32 -7.74
CA LYS A 8 -15.17 5.47 -7.12
C LYS A 8 -13.92 5.28 -6.38
N ASN A 9 -13.86 4.33 -5.49
CA ASN A 9 -12.66 4.08 -4.73
C ASN A 9 -11.62 3.42 -5.56
N THR A 10 -12.02 2.65 -6.53
CA THR A 10 -11.08 1.99 -7.40
C THR A 10 -10.27 2.99 -8.20
N GLY A 11 -10.87 4.11 -8.57
CA GLY A 11 -10.16 5.12 -9.33
C GLY A 11 -8.99 5.72 -8.56
N ALA A 12 -9.22 6.06 -7.28
CA ALA A 12 -8.16 6.61 -6.45
C ALA A 12 -7.09 5.56 -6.20
N LEU A 13 -7.49 4.34 -5.90
CA LEU A 13 -6.54 3.29 -5.61
C LEU A 13 -5.68 2.99 -6.82
N LYS A 14 -6.24 2.99 -8.01
CA LYS A 14 -5.48 2.75 -9.20
C LYS A 14 -4.43 3.83 -9.40
N LYS A 15 -4.76 5.08 -9.13
CA LYS A 15 -3.81 6.16 -9.25
C LYS A 15 -2.68 5.99 -8.25
N ILE A 16 -3.01 5.61 -7.02
CA ILE A 16 -2.00 5.37 -5.98
C ILE A 16 -1.03 4.28 -6.44
N VAL A 17 -1.58 3.17 -6.91
CA VAL A 17 -0.75 2.05 -7.36
C VAL A 17 0.15 2.48 -8.53
N ASP A 18 -0.41 3.18 -9.50
CA ASP A 18 0.37 3.59 -10.67
C ASP A 18 1.52 4.52 -10.28
N ILE A 19 1.27 5.45 -9.37
CA ILE A 19 2.30 6.37 -8.93
C ILE A 19 3.40 5.62 -8.18
N ILE A 20 3.05 4.75 -7.26
CA ILE A 20 4.03 4.02 -6.47
C ILE A 20 4.82 3.05 -7.34
N ALA A 21 4.15 2.37 -8.26
CA ALA A 21 4.83 1.43 -9.13
C ALA A 21 5.88 2.13 -9.99
N ARG A 22 5.57 3.33 -10.47
CA ARG A 22 6.54 4.06 -11.26
C ARG A 22 7.64 4.68 -10.43
N SER A 23 7.31 5.15 -9.23
CA SER A 23 8.26 5.87 -8.41
C SER A 23 9.22 4.97 -7.65
N ALA A 24 8.77 3.82 -7.21
CA ALA A 24 9.55 2.95 -6.35
C ALA A 24 9.90 1.61 -6.94
N ASP A 25 9.21 1.18 -7.99
CA ASP A 25 9.40 -0.15 -8.57
C ASP A 25 9.39 -1.20 -7.47
N PRO A 26 8.32 -1.30 -6.69
CA PRO A 26 8.29 -2.18 -5.53
C PRO A 26 8.05 -3.63 -5.92
N ASP A 27 8.38 -4.53 -5.00
CA ASP A 27 8.07 -5.94 -5.22
C ASP A 27 6.57 -6.17 -5.01
N ARG A 28 5.97 -5.44 -4.08
CA ARG A 28 4.57 -5.64 -3.72
C ARG A 28 3.99 -4.39 -3.10
N ILE A 29 2.71 -4.17 -3.28
CA ILE A 29 1.98 -3.09 -2.59
C ILE A 29 0.78 -3.74 -1.92
N ILE A 30 0.61 -3.50 -0.63
CA ILE A 30 -0.48 -4.09 0.15
C ILE A 30 -1.35 -2.98 0.72
N LEU A 31 -2.65 -3.08 0.50
CA LEU A 31 -3.63 -2.19 1.13
C LEU A 31 -4.02 -2.81 2.45
N PHE A 32 -3.98 -2.04 3.54
CA PHE A 32 -4.37 -2.57 4.83
C PHE A 32 -5.25 -1.56 5.55
N GLY A 33 -5.58 -1.82 6.80
CA GLY A 33 -6.43 -0.93 7.56
C GLY A 33 -7.89 -1.05 7.17
N SER A 34 -8.67 -0.03 7.48
CA SER A 34 -10.11 -0.10 7.34
C SER A 34 -10.56 -0.31 5.89
N ARG A 35 -9.84 0.26 4.93
CA ARG A 35 -10.24 0.11 3.54
C ARG A 35 -10.03 -1.32 3.04
N ALA A 36 -9.03 -2.02 3.56
CA ALA A 36 -8.84 -3.43 3.21
C ALA A 36 -9.94 -4.29 3.82
N LYS A 37 -10.40 -3.92 5.01
CA LYS A 37 -11.42 -4.68 5.72
C LYS A 37 -12.83 -4.34 5.30
N GLY A 38 -13.00 -3.30 4.50
CA GLY A 38 -14.34 -2.89 4.08
C GLY A 38 -15.11 -2.14 5.15
N THR A 39 -14.44 -1.64 6.17
CA THR A 39 -15.09 -0.93 7.26
C THR A 39 -14.85 0.57 7.19
N GLN A 40 -14.31 1.05 6.09
CA GLN A 40 -13.95 2.44 5.98
C GLN A 40 -15.16 3.37 5.94
N ASP A 41 -14.94 4.59 6.40
CA ASP A 41 -15.85 5.69 6.19
C ASP A 41 -15.44 6.30 4.85
N PRO A 42 -16.28 6.28 3.83
CA PRO A 42 -15.87 6.74 2.50
C PRO A 42 -15.28 8.14 2.47
N GLN A 43 -15.61 8.96 3.43
CA GLN A 43 -15.14 10.34 3.42
C GLN A 43 -13.95 10.61 4.29
N LYS A 44 -13.70 9.76 5.26
CA LYS A 44 -12.67 10.03 6.25
C LYS A 44 -11.52 9.06 6.30
N SER A 45 -11.72 7.86 5.80
CA SER A 45 -10.67 6.85 5.94
C SER A 45 -9.53 7.09 4.99
N ASP A 46 -8.31 6.97 5.51
CA ASP A 46 -7.11 7.07 4.71
C ASP A 46 -6.88 5.77 3.97
N TYR A 47 -6.09 5.83 2.92
CA TYR A 47 -5.60 4.63 2.28
C TYR A 47 -4.30 4.26 2.96
N ASP A 48 -4.29 3.14 3.66
CA ASP A 48 -3.10 2.65 4.36
C ASP A 48 -2.36 1.69 3.45
N ILE A 49 -1.17 2.06 3.04
CA ILE A 49 -0.43 1.34 2.02
C ILE A 49 0.92 0.88 2.55
N CYS A 50 1.20 -0.41 2.38
CA CYS A 50 2.50 -0.96 2.72
C CYS A 50 3.23 -1.28 1.43
N VAL A 51 4.40 -0.68 1.23
CA VAL A 51 5.21 -0.86 0.04
C VAL A 51 6.36 -1.79 0.41
N ILE A 52 6.42 -2.95 -0.22
CA ILE A 52 7.49 -3.93 0.03
C ILE A 52 8.49 -3.79 -1.11
N LYS A 53 9.71 -3.43 -0.75
CA LYS A 53 10.74 -3.17 -1.75
C LYS A 53 12.06 -3.78 -1.29
N SER A 54 12.61 -4.71 -2.08
CA SER A 54 13.89 -5.32 -1.73
C SER A 54 15.03 -4.35 -1.98
N GLY A 55 16.07 -4.49 -1.20
CA GLY A 55 17.29 -3.71 -1.39
C GLY A 55 17.24 -2.28 -0.87
N VAL A 56 16.15 -1.88 -0.24
CA VAL A 56 16.06 -0.51 0.23
C VAL A 56 16.80 -0.39 1.56
N THR A 57 17.66 0.62 1.67
CA THR A 57 18.40 0.85 2.91
C THR A 57 17.91 2.09 3.64
N HIS A 58 17.24 3.00 2.95
CA HIS A 58 16.74 4.22 3.58
C HIS A 58 15.24 4.29 3.41
N ARG A 59 14.54 3.48 4.20
CA ARG A 59 13.08 3.36 4.06
C ARG A 59 12.35 4.66 4.27
N ARG A 60 12.83 5.48 5.23
CA ARG A 60 12.18 6.76 5.49
C ARG A 60 12.29 7.69 4.29
N GLU A 61 13.44 7.72 3.65
CA GLU A 61 13.63 8.57 2.49
C GLU A 61 12.72 8.16 1.34
N LEU A 62 12.59 6.86 1.13
CA LEU A 62 11.69 6.39 0.09
C LEU A 62 10.24 6.72 0.44
N ALA A 63 9.86 6.56 1.70
CA ALA A 63 8.51 6.91 2.12
C ALA A 63 8.23 8.40 1.86
N MET A 64 9.19 9.26 2.17
CA MET A 64 9.01 10.69 1.95
C MET A 64 8.90 11.02 0.47
N LYS A 65 9.66 10.33 -0.36
CA LYS A 65 9.57 10.51 -1.79
C LYS A 65 8.18 10.13 -2.27
N LEU A 66 7.66 9.01 -1.76
CA LEU A 66 6.33 8.56 -2.16
C LEU A 66 5.24 9.52 -1.69
N TYR A 67 5.39 10.09 -0.50
CA TYR A 67 4.42 11.09 -0.05
C TYR A 67 4.42 12.29 -0.98
N ARG A 68 5.60 12.73 -1.43
CA ARG A 68 5.66 13.84 -2.37
C ARG A 68 5.01 13.49 -3.70
N ASP A 69 5.29 12.29 -4.19
CA ASP A 69 4.75 11.86 -5.48
C ASP A 69 3.24 11.66 -5.43
N LEU A 70 2.72 11.31 -4.24
CA LEU A 70 1.29 11.10 -4.08
C LEU A 70 0.54 12.39 -3.75
N TYR A 71 1.26 13.47 -3.54
CA TYR A 71 0.61 14.74 -3.25
C TYR A 71 -0.28 15.12 -4.41
N GLY A 72 -1.49 15.49 -4.14
CA GLY A 72 -2.41 15.85 -5.22
C GLY A 72 -3.22 14.71 -5.79
N VAL A 73 -3.04 13.50 -5.26
CA VAL A 73 -3.84 12.37 -5.74
C VAL A 73 -5.30 12.51 -5.33
N GLY A 74 -5.57 13.40 -4.39
CA GLY A 74 -6.95 13.72 -4.04
C GLY A 74 -7.52 12.99 -2.85
N VAL A 75 -6.77 12.08 -2.24
CA VAL A 75 -7.22 11.36 -1.06
C VAL A 75 -6.04 11.21 -0.11
N PRO A 76 -6.29 11.07 1.19
CA PRO A 76 -5.21 10.86 2.14
C PRO A 76 -4.61 9.48 1.98
N VAL A 77 -3.28 9.40 1.99
CA VAL A 77 -2.58 8.12 1.86
C VAL A 77 -1.47 8.07 2.90
N ASP A 78 -1.44 6.98 3.65
CA ASP A 78 -0.35 6.71 4.58
C ASP A 78 0.51 5.60 4.03
N VAL A 79 1.82 5.81 4.01
CA VAL A 79 2.74 4.87 3.39
C VAL A 79 3.72 4.31 4.40
N ILE A 80 3.85 3.00 4.44
CA ILE A 80 4.90 2.31 5.19
C ILE A 80 5.76 1.61 4.16
N VAL A 81 7.08 1.75 4.27
CA VAL A 81 8.01 1.07 3.38
C VAL A 81 8.76 0.00 4.17
N GLU A 82 8.82 -1.21 3.64
CA GLU A 82 9.52 -2.28 4.32
C GLU A 82 10.19 -3.22 3.32
N THR A 83 11.24 -3.90 3.76
CA THR A 83 11.88 -4.91 2.91
C THR A 83 11.14 -6.23 3.05
N PRO A 84 11.23 -7.11 2.04
CA PRO A 84 10.58 -8.41 2.14
C PRO A 84 11.07 -9.22 3.32
N GLU A 85 12.36 -9.16 3.61
CA GLU A 85 12.95 -9.94 4.70
C GLU A 85 12.37 -9.53 6.05
N THR A 86 12.33 -8.23 6.30
CA THR A 86 11.81 -7.75 7.57
C THR A 86 10.32 -8.04 7.70
N PHE A 87 9.58 -7.87 6.61
CA PHE A 87 8.15 -8.13 6.63
C PHE A 87 7.89 -9.61 6.95
N GLU A 88 8.59 -10.52 6.27
CA GLU A 88 8.38 -11.94 6.51
C GLU A 88 8.78 -12.35 7.91
N ASN A 89 9.85 -11.78 8.45
CA ASN A 89 10.28 -12.12 9.79
C ASN A 89 9.33 -11.60 10.86
N ALA A 90 8.63 -10.51 10.59
CA ALA A 90 7.77 -9.89 11.60
C ALA A 90 6.30 -10.28 11.51
N ARG A 91 5.90 -10.87 10.40
CA ARG A 91 4.47 -11.08 10.16
C ARG A 91 3.80 -12.03 11.14
N ASP A 92 4.56 -12.91 11.76
CA ASP A 92 4.00 -13.85 12.71
C ASP A 92 3.94 -13.31 14.13
N ASN A 93 4.44 -12.11 14.35
CA ASN A 93 4.45 -11.52 15.68
C ASN A 93 3.18 -10.68 15.86
N PRO A 94 2.23 -11.13 16.70
CA PRO A 94 0.95 -10.42 16.79
C PRO A 94 1.03 -9.06 17.45
N PHE A 95 2.20 -8.68 17.95
CA PHE A 95 2.36 -7.38 18.58
C PHE A 95 2.88 -6.30 17.65
N VAL A 96 3.11 -6.62 16.38
CA VAL A 96 3.58 -5.61 15.43
C VAL A 96 2.59 -5.49 14.27
N ILE A 97 2.59 -4.31 13.65
CA ILE A 97 1.63 -4.00 12.60
C ILE A 97 1.73 -4.95 11.41
N TYR A 98 2.91 -5.51 11.17
CA TYR A 98 3.08 -6.38 10.01
C TYR A 98 2.27 -7.67 10.12
N HIS A 99 1.95 -8.10 11.33
CA HIS A 99 1.07 -9.24 11.51
C HIS A 99 -0.32 -8.91 10.95
N ASP A 100 -0.85 -7.72 11.31
CA ASP A 100 -2.17 -7.31 10.85
C ASP A 100 -2.17 -7.12 9.33
N ILE A 101 -1.11 -6.55 8.78
CA ILE A 101 -1.00 -6.36 7.35
C ILE A 101 -1.02 -7.71 6.64
N ALA A 102 -0.29 -8.70 7.17
CA ALA A 102 -0.24 -10.01 6.55
C ALA A 102 -1.58 -10.74 6.62
N GLU A 103 -2.27 -10.61 7.77
CA GLU A 103 -3.52 -11.34 7.96
C GLU A 103 -4.71 -10.69 7.29
N GLN A 104 -4.79 -9.38 7.32
CA GLN A 104 -5.98 -8.66 6.89
C GLN A 104 -5.77 -7.83 5.63
N GLY A 105 -4.54 -7.61 5.22
CA GLY A 105 -4.26 -6.78 4.08
C GLY A 105 -4.58 -7.46 2.76
N ARG A 106 -4.68 -6.66 1.71
CA ARG A 106 -4.88 -7.17 0.37
C ARG A 106 -3.74 -6.74 -0.52
N ILE A 107 -3.16 -7.68 -1.25
CA ILE A 107 -2.10 -7.37 -2.20
C ILE A 107 -2.78 -6.72 -3.40
N ILE A 108 -2.43 -5.47 -3.69
CA ILE A 108 -3.04 -4.74 -4.78
C ILE A 108 -2.07 -4.55 -5.95
N TYR A 109 -0.83 -4.93 -5.77
CA TYR A 109 0.16 -4.90 -6.84
C TYR A 109 1.29 -5.87 -6.50
N GLU A 110 1.72 -6.61 -7.47
CA GLU A 110 2.83 -7.52 -7.28
C GLU A 110 3.66 -7.51 -8.56
N LYS A 111 4.96 -7.24 -8.42
CA LYS A 111 5.82 -7.19 -9.57
C LYS A 111 5.91 -8.59 -10.19
N PRO A 112 5.82 -8.70 -11.50
CA PRO A 112 5.95 -10.02 -12.12
C PRO A 112 7.32 -10.61 -11.83
N VAL A 113 7.33 -11.91 -11.55
CA VAL A 113 8.56 -12.61 -11.27
C VAL A 113 9.23 -12.94 -12.60
N PRO A 114 10.50 -12.57 -12.79
CA PRO A 114 11.17 -12.91 -14.04
C PRO A 114 11.36 -14.41 -14.14
N CYS A 115 11.20 -14.94 -15.31
CA CYS A 115 11.36 -16.38 -15.50
C CYS A 115 12.73 -16.76 -15.98
#